data_808d6b19b798d9f5e86313fe00a3f232
#
_entry.id   808d6b19b798d9f5e86313fe00a3f232
#
_cell.length_a   1.000
_cell.length_b   1.000
_cell.length_c   1.000
_cell.angle_alpha   90.00
_cell.angle_beta   90.00
_cell.angle_gamma   90.00
#
_symmetry.space_group_name_H-M   'P 1'
#
loop_
_entity.id
_entity.type
_entity.pdbx_description
1 polymer ?
#
loop_
_entity_poly.entity_id
_entity_poly.type
_entity_poly.pdbx_seq_one_letter_code
_entity_poly.pdbx_strand_id
1 'polypeptide(L)'
;GVKVANPRLSVWVTTGDGDSLAIGGNHFIHAIRRNVDLNVILFNNEIYGLTKGQYSPTSKLGKITKTSPYGTVEKPFNPGELVIGAKGTFFARSVDMEVQLSKECMVAAAMHKGMSVIEVLQNCVIFNDKTHAAFAADKATRAERTITLRHGGKMLFGANMEKGIVFEDMKLKVVTVGQDGYTLDDVLTHDAHERDTTLHSMLAAMKYPEYPVALGVIRAVEDATVYDREVARQVEKV
;
A
#
# COMPACT_ATOMS: atom_id res chain seq x y z
N GLY A 1 -17.29 -2.05 -15.40
CA GLY A 1 -18.24 -2.55 -16.43
C GLY A 1 -18.09 -4.04 -16.68
N VAL A 2 -16.86 -4.52 -16.95
CA VAL A 2 -16.58 -5.96 -17.18
C VAL A 2 -17.00 -6.82 -15.99
N LYS A 3 -16.66 -6.40 -14.77
CA LYS A 3 -17.01 -7.14 -13.55
C LYS A 3 -18.52 -7.17 -13.30
N VAL A 4 -19.20 -6.05 -13.50
CA VAL A 4 -20.68 -5.97 -13.33
C VAL A 4 -21.39 -6.79 -14.40
N ALA A 5 -20.91 -6.79 -15.65
CA ALA A 5 -21.47 -7.58 -16.74
C ALA A 5 -21.28 -9.09 -16.56
N ASN A 6 -20.16 -9.49 -15.95
CA ASN A 6 -19.90 -10.90 -15.62
C ASN A 6 -19.20 -11.05 -14.25
N PRO A 7 -19.96 -11.19 -13.16
CA PRO A 7 -19.44 -11.29 -11.80
C PRO A 7 -18.54 -12.50 -11.54
N ARG A 8 -18.52 -13.51 -12.42
CA ARG A 8 -17.69 -14.71 -12.29
C ARG A 8 -16.22 -14.47 -12.68
N LEU A 9 -15.93 -13.38 -13.38
CA LEU A 9 -14.57 -13.06 -13.81
C LEU A 9 -13.73 -12.58 -12.63
N SER A 10 -12.49 -13.02 -12.56
CA SER A 10 -11.45 -12.38 -11.76
C SER A 10 -10.85 -11.25 -12.59
N VAL A 11 -11.14 -10.01 -12.21
CA VAL A 11 -10.73 -8.82 -12.98
C VAL A 11 -9.54 -8.16 -12.31
N TRP A 12 -8.45 -8.03 -13.05
CA TRP A 12 -7.22 -7.39 -12.64
C TRP A 12 -6.97 -6.13 -13.45
N VAL A 13 -6.59 -5.07 -12.78
CA VAL A 13 -6.21 -3.77 -13.36
C VAL A 13 -4.77 -3.50 -12.98
N THR A 14 -3.91 -3.29 -13.97
CA THR A 14 -2.54 -2.81 -13.77
C THR A 14 -2.49 -1.33 -14.11
N THR A 15 -1.92 -0.52 -13.23
CA THR A 15 -1.90 0.94 -13.39
C THR A 15 -0.62 1.53 -12.78
N GLY A 16 -0.19 2.68 -13.26
CA GLY A 16 0.86 3.48 -12.64
C GLY A 16 0.31 4.41 -11.56
N ASP A 17 1.19 4.93 -10.72
CA ASP A 17 0.88 5.96 -9.73
C ASP A 17 0.35 7.24 -10.39
N GLY A 18 0.94 7.64 -11.52
CA GLY A 18 0.48 8.76 -12.30
C GLY A 18 -0.94 8.58 -12.86
N ASP A 19 -1.21 7.41 -13.44
CA ASP A 19 -2.52 7.13 -14.05
C ASP A 19 -3.63 7.05 -13.01
N SER A 20 -3.39 6.34 -11.92
CA SER A 20 -4.43 6.09 -10.90
C SER A 20 -4.68 7.27 -9.98
N LEU A 21 -3.68 8.11 -9.70
CA LEU A 21 -3.79 9.16 -8.68
C LEU A 21 -3.92 10.59 -9.26
N ALA A 22 -3.61 10.77 -10.56
CA ALA A 22 -3.89 12.02 -11.26
C ALA A 22 -5.21 11.93 -12.03
N ILE A 23 -5.15 11.63 -13.34
CA ILE A 23 -6.35 11.61 -14.19
C ILE A 23 -7.35 10.53 -13.76
N GLY A 24 -6.88 9.39 -13.23
CA GLY A 24 -7.70 8.29 -12.72
C GLY A 24 -8.20 8.48 -11.30
N GLY A 25 -7.77 9.53 -10.57
CA GLY A 25 -8.01 9.67 -9.13
C GLY A 25 -9.48 9.58 -8.73
N ASN A 26 -10.37 10.20 -9.49
CA ASN A 26 -11.81 10.11 -9.26
C ASN A 26 -12.33 8.67 -9.44
N HIS A 27 -11.91 7.98 -10.49
CA HIS A 27 -12.31 6.59 -10.75
C HIS A 27 -11.75 5.64 -9.70
N PHE A 28 -10.51 5.84 -9.30
CA PHE A 28 -9.84 5.06 -8.27
C PHE A 28 -10.57 5.13 -6.92
N ILE A 29 -10.83 6.35 -6.43
CA ILE A 29 -11.56 6.59 -5.18
C ILE A 29 -12.97 5.99 -5.23
N HIS A 30 -13.70 6.19 -6.35
CA HIS A 30 -15.07 5.69 -6.47
C HIS A 30 -15.14 4.17 -6.64
N ALA A 31 -14.16 3.51 -7.26
CA ALA A 31 -14.09 2.05 -7.30
C ALA A 31 -13.86 1.48 -5.89
N ILE A 32 -12.95 2.09 -5.12
CA ILE A 32 -12.64 1.69 -3.74
C ILE A 32 -13.88 1.85 -2.84
N ARG A 33 -14.48 3.05 -2.78
CA ARG A 33 -15.63 3.30 -1.89
C ARG A 33 -16.87 2.46 -2.22
N ARG A 34 -17.02 2.03 -3.48
CA ARG A 34 -18.09 1.11 -3.90
C ARG A 34 -17.76 -0.34 -3.60
N ASN A 35 -16.53 -0.62 -3.24
CA ASN A 35 -16.05 -1.97 -3.00
C ASN A 35 -16.36 -2.92 -4.16
N VAL A 36 -16.09 -2.50 -5.40
CA VAL A 36 -16.26 -3.33 -6.59
C VAL A 36 -15.26 -4.48 -6.54
N ASP A 37 -15.66 -5.71 -6.79
CA ASP A 37 -14.79 -6.91 -6.73
C ASP A 37 -13.74 -6.90 -7.86
N LEU A 38 -12.73 -6.06 -7.67
CA LEU A 38 -11.59 -5.82 -8.58
C LEU A 38 -10.27 -5.95 -7.83
N ASN A 39 -9.25 -6.43 -8.51
CA ASN A 39 -7.87 -6.41 -8.02
C ASN A 39 -7.07 -5.36 -8.80
N VAL A 40 -6.48 -4.39 -8.10
CA VAL A 40 -5.65 -3.34 -8.70
C VAL A 40 -4.21 -3.53 -8.27
N ILE A 41 -3.30 -3.61 -9.23
CA ILE A 41 -1.86 -3.53 -9.02
C ILE A 41 -1.43 -2.12 -9.42
N LEU A 42 -1.03 -1.32 -8.43
CA LEU A 42 -0.55 0.04 -8.60
C LEU A 42 0.98 0.02 -8.55
N PHE A 43 1.63 0.20 -9.70
CA PHE A 43 3.07 0.35 -9.79
C PHE A 43 3.45 1.78 -9.41
N ASN A 44 4.08 1.95 -8.26
CA ASN A 44 4.50 3.24 -7.74
C ASN A 44 6.00 3.43 -7.96
N ASN A 45 6.37 4.17 -9.00
CA ASN A 45 7.75 4.52 -9.32
C ASN A 45 8.05 6.02 -9.19
N GLU A 46 7.12 6.79 -8.66
CA GLU A 46 7.22 8.22 -8.39
C GLU A 46 7.58 9.07 -9.63
N ILE A 47 7.16 8.63 -10.84
CA ILE A 47 7.44 9.34 -12.10
C ILE A 47 6.49 8.89 -13.21
N TYR A 48 6.15 9.79 -14.15
CA TYR A 48 5.58 9.40 -15.43
C TYR A 48 6.66 8.87 -16.37
N GLY A 49 6.75 7.55 -16.55
CA GLY A 49 7.73 6.92 -17.42
C GLY A 49 7.38 7.04 -18.91
N LEU A 50 6.13 6.76 -19.29
CA LEU A 50 5.68 6.77 -20.69
C LEU A 50 5.88 8.13 -21.36
N THR A 51 5.62 9.21 -20.66
CA THR A 51 5.72 10.59 -21.14
C THR A 51 7.11 11.20 -20.94
N LYS A 52 8.11 10.37 -20.60
CA LYS A 52 9.55 10.69 -20.54
C LYS A 52 9.97 11.53 -19.32
N GLY A 53 9.36 11.32 -18.15
CA GLY A 53 9.93 11.74 -16.88
C GLY A 53 9.33 13.01 -16.29
N GLN A 54 8.03 13.27 -16.45
CA GLN A 54 7.33 14.26 -15.66
C GLN A 54 7.12 13.73 -14.22
N TYR A 55 7.02 14.63 -13.25
CA TYR A 55 6.66 14.22 -11.89
C TYR A 55 5.22 13.68 -11.83
N SER A 56 5.02 12.66 -11.02
CA SER A 56 3.72 12.03 -10.75
C SER A 56 3.15 12.53 -9.42
N PRO A 57 1.90 12.22 -9.07
CA PRO A 57 1.32 12.61 -7.79
C PRO A 57 2.04 12.04 -6.55
N THR A 58 2.85 11.00 -6.70
CA THR A 58 3.67 10.41 -5.62
C THR A 58 5.11 10.90 -5.60
N SER A 59 5.51 11.71 -6.58
CA SER A 59 6.86 12.28 -6.63
C SER A 59 7.16 13.14 -5.41
N LYS A 60 8.35 13.01 -4.86
CA LYS A 60 8.79 13.73 -3.65
C LYS A 60 8.77 15.24 -3.86
N LEU A 61 8.39 15.99 -2.83
CA LEU A 61 8.47 17.45 -2.83
C LEU A 61 9.90 17.90 -3.20
N GLY A 62 10.01 18.89 -4.08
CA GLY A 62 11.27 19.37 -4.60
C GLY A 62 11.90 18.51 -5.71
N LYS A 63 11.23 17.46 -6.19
CA LYS A 63 11.74 16.64 -7.29
C LYS A 63 11.95 17.45 -8.54
N ILE A 64 13.18 17.50 -9.02
CA ILE A 64 13.54 18.18 -10.27
C ILE A 64 13.32 17.21 -11.44
N THR A 65 12.64 17.68 -12.48
CA THR A 65 12.42 16.98 -13.73
C THR A 65 12.65 17.94 -14.91
N LYS A 66 12.65 17.42 -16.13
CA LYS A 66 12.77 18.30 -17.33
C LYS A 66 11.65 19.34 -17.44
N THR A 67 10.45 18.99 -16.97
CA THR A 67 9.27 19.88 -16.99
C THR A 67 9.09 20.66 -15.70
N SER A 68 9.86 20.36 -14.68
CA SER A 68 9.84 21.03 -13.36
C SER A 68 11.27 21.36 -12.94
N PRO A 69 11.98 22.28 -13.64
CA PRO A 69 13.40 22.53 -13.42
C PRO A 69 13.71 23.17 -12.05
N TYR A 70 12.72 23.75 -11.39
CA TYR A 70 12.84 24.34 -10.05
C TYR A 70 12.34 23.42 -8.94
N GLY A 71 11.98 22.18 -9.29
CA GLY A 71 11.42 21.20 -8.36
C GLY A 71 9.90 21.30 -8.21
N THR A 72 9.30 20.20 -7.74
CA THR A 72 7.86 20.13 -7.46
C THR A 72 7.52 20.90 -6.18
N VAL A 73 6.36 21.53 -6.13
CA VAL A 73 5.85 22.27 -4.96
C VAL A 73 4.68 21.55 -4.29
N GLU A 74 4.30 20.41 -4.82
CA GLU A 74 3.17 19.59 -4.34
C GLU A 74 3.67 18.54 -3.35
N LYS A 75 2.86 18.30 -2.30
CA LYS A 75 3.11 17.17 -1.38
C LYS A 75 2.66 15.86 -2.07
N PRO A 76 3.46 14.79 -1.97
CA PRO A 76 3.10 13.53 -2.60
C PRO A 76 1.88 12.88 -1.94
N PHE A 77 1.05 12.22 -2.75
CA PHE A 77 0.07 11.27 -2.24
C PHE A 77 0.74 10.04 -1.63
N ASN A 78 0.13 9.52 -0.57
CA ASN A 78 0.38 8.16 -0.09
C ASN A 78 -0.80 7.28 -0.53
N PRO A 79 -0.59 6.32 -1.45
CA PRO A 79 -1.68 5.49 -1.96
C PRO A 79 -2.42 4.72 -0.86
N GLY A 80 -1.69 4.22 0.16
CA GLY A 80 -2.30 3.48 1.26
C GLY A 80 -3.24 4.33 2.12
N GLU A 81 -2.84 5.55 2.45
CA GLU A 81 -3.70 6.48 3.20
C GLU A 81 -4.96 6.82 2.38
N LEU A 82 -4.81 7.01 1.06
CA LEU A 82 -5.93 7.29 0.17
C LEU A 82 -6.90 6.10 0.09
N VAL A 83 -6.39 4.88 -0.03
CA VAL A 83 -7.20 3.65 -0.05
C VAL A 83 -7.99 3.50 1.24
N ILE A 84 -7.35 3.66 2.40
CA ILE A 84 -8.00 3.53 3.70
C ILE A 84 -8.99 4.68 3.93
N GLY A 85 -8.63 5.91 3.56
CA GLY A 85 -9.50 7.08 3.62
C GLY A 85 -10.75 6.95 2.74
N ALA A 86 -10.65 6.29 1.59
CA ALA A 86 -11.77 5.95 0.71
C ALA A 86 -12.58 4.73 1.19
N LYS A 87 -12.31 4.20 2.41
CA LYS A 87 -12.95 3.03 3.00
C LYS A 87 -12.62 1.71 2.31
N GLY A 88 -11.41 1.62 1.75
CA GLY A 88 -10.92 0.38 1.13
C GLY A 88 -10.88 -0.78 2.12
N THR A 89 -11.31 -1.94 1.66
CA THR A 89 -11.39 -3.17 2.47
C THR A 89 -10.10 -3.99 2.41
N PHE A 90 -9.28 -3.78 1.36
CA PHE A 90 -7.99 -4.45 1.22
C PHE A 90 -6.91 -3.48 0.73
N PHE A 91 -5.79 -3.48 1.44
CA PHE A 91 -4.57 -2.80 1.00
C PHE A 91 -3.34 -3.63 1.37
N ALA A 92 -2.48 -3.84 0.38
CA ALA A 92 -1.17 -4.47 0.56
C ALA A 92 -0.08 -3.62 -0.10
N ARG A 93 1.15 -3.71 0.41
CA ARG A 93 2.31 -3.06 -0.19
C ARG A 93 3.46 -4.06 -0.34
N SER A 94 4.10 -4.04 -1.49
CA SER A 94 5.33 -4.80 -1.75
C SER A 94 6.37 -3.93 -2.44
N VAL A 95 7.55 -4.48 -2.65
CA VAL A 95 8.63 -3.87 -3.43
C VAL A 95 9.02 -4.82 -4.56
N ASP A 96 9.36 -4.29 -5.71
CA ASP A 96 9.62 -5.06 -6.94
C ASP A 96 10.69 -6.16 -6.78
N MET A 97 11.67 -5.94 -5.92
CA MET A 97 12.73 -6.91 -5.63
C MET A 97 12.28 -8.08 -4.72
N GLU A 98 11.14 -7.98 -4.03
CA GLU A 98 10.59 -9.02 -3.15
C GLU A 98 9.47 -9.79 -3.88
N VAL A 99 9.86 -10.55 -4.91
CA VAL A 99 8.92 -11.27 -5.79
C VAL A 99 8.00 -12.22 -4.99
N GLN A 100 8.54 -12.90 -3.98
CA GLN A 100 7.75 -13.82 -3.16
C GLN A 100 6.70 -13.06 -2.33
N LEU A 101 7.05 -11.94 -1.73
CA LEU A 101 6.11 -11.08 -1.00
C LEU A 101 5.03 -10.51 -1.93
N SER A 102 5.43 -10.06 -3.13
CA SER A 102 4.48 -9.59 -4.16
C SER A 102 3.48 -10.68 -4.54
N LYS A 103 3.95 -11.91 -4.74
CA LYS A 103 3.08 -13.07 -4.99
C LYS A 103 2.12 -13.33 -3.83
N GLU A 104 2.59 -13.31 -2.60
CA GLU A 104 1.75 -13.49 -1.40
C GLU A 104 0.65 -12.43 -1.33
N CYS A 105 1.00 -11.15 -1.56
CA CYS A 105 0.03 -10.05 -1.62
C CYS A 105 -1.01 -10.24 -2.73
N MET A 106 -0.58 -10.67 -3.93
CA MET A 106 -1.49 -10.92 -5.05
C MET A 106 -2.43 -12.10 -4.79
N VAL A 107 -1.94 -13.18 -4.18
CA VAL A 107 -2.77 -14.32 -3.80
C VAL A 107 -3.81 -13.90 -2.74
N ALA A 108 -3.39 -13.14 -1.72
CA ALA A 108 -4.31 -12.63 -0.71
C ALA A 108 -5.39 -11.71 -1.33
N ALA A 109 -5.01 -10.85 -2.27
CA ALA A 109 -5.93 -10.00 -3.01
C ALA A 109 -6.93 -10.79 -3.86
N ALA A 110 -6.47 -11.85 -4.54
CA ALA A 110 -7.34 -12.73 -5.35
C ALA A 110 -8.38 -13.47 -4.51
N MET A 111 -8.06 -13.76 -3.25
CA MET A 111 -8.97 -14.43 -2.30
C MET A 111 -9.94 -13.46 -1.63
N HIS A 112 -9.59 -12.19 -1.55
CA HIS A 112 -10.44 -11.14 -0.97
C HIS A 112 -11.71 -10.93 -1.81
N LYS A 113 -12.82 -10.59 -1.16
CA LYS A 113 -14.09 -10.26 -1.81
C LYS A 113 -14.37 -8.77 -1.69
N GLY A 114 -14.29 -8.08 -2.82
CA GLY A 114 -14.37 -6.64 -2.93
C GLY A 114 -13.10 -6.05 -3.55
N MET A 115 -12.94 -4.74 -3.40
CA MET A 115 -11.83 -4.00 -3.99
C MET A 115 -10.52 -4.29 -3.27
N SER A 116 -9.55 -4.86 -3.99
CA SER A 116 -8.19 -5.03 -3.50
C SER A 116 -7.24 -4.08 -4.21
N VAL A 117 -6.38 -3.42 -3.44
CA VAL A 117 -5.30 -2.58 -3.96
C VAL A 117 -3.96 -3.09 -3.45
N ILE A 118 -3.06 -3.36 -4.38
CA ILE A 118 -1.67 -3.76 -4.10
C ILE A 118 -0.77 -2.67 -4.66
N GLU A 119 -0.09 -1.95 -3.79
CA GLU A 119 0.96 -1.01 -4.17
C GLU A 119 2.29 -1.76 -4.31
N VAL A 120 2.88 -1.71 -5.49
CA VAL A 120 4.22 -2.23 -5.75
C VAL A 120 5.18 -1.05 -5.90
N LEU A 121 6.05 -0.86 -4.90
CA LEU A 121 7.12 0.12 -4.95
C LEU A 121 8.15 -0.34 -5.97
N GLN A 122 8.16 0.30 -7.14
CA GLN A 122 8.93 -0.12 -8.30
C GLN A 122 10.01 0.89 -8.65
N ASN A 123 11.18 0.39 -9.05
CA ASN A 123 12.23 1.24 -9.58
C ASN A 123 12.02 1.55 -11.08
N CYS A 124 12.07 2.82 -11.46
CA CYS A 124 12.10 3.23 -12.85
C CYS A 124 13.54 3.53 -13.29
N VAL A 125 14.26 2.53 -13.80
CA VAL A 125 15.69 2.60 -14.14
C VAL A 125 16.05 3.69 -15.15
N ILE A 126 15.07 4.19 -15.92
CA ILE A 126 15.32 5.17 -16.99
C ILE A 126 15.08 6.61 -16.51
N PHE A 127 13.97 6.85 -15.79
CA PHE A 127 13.53 8.20 -15.47
C PHE A 127 13.59 8.54 -13.98
N ASN A 128 13.66 7.54 -13.10
CA ASN A 128 13.72 7.73 -11.65
C ASN A 128 14.46 6.58 -10.97
N ASP A 129 15.68 6.32 -11.45
CA ASP A 129 16.50 5.24 -10.91
C ASP A 129 16.77 5.45 -9.41
N LYS A 130 16.70 4.36 -8.67
CA LYS A 130 16.95 4.30 -7.23
C LYS A 130 15.98 5.12 -6.37
N THR A 131 14.75 5.39 -6.86
CA THR A 131 13.78 6.19 -6.12
C THR A 131 13.48 5.63 -4.72
N HIS A 132 13.47 4.30 -4.57
CA HIS A 132 13.25 3.60 -3.29
C HIS A 132 14.53 3.09 -2.62
N ALA A 133 15.72 3.46 -3.12
CA ALA A 133 16.99 2.94 -2.60
C ALA A 133 17.24 3.28 -1.12
N ALA A 134 16.63 4.35 -0.59
CA ALA A 134 16.74 4.69 0.82
C ALA A 134 16.34 3.55 1.76
N PHE A 135 15.43 2.67 1.35
CA PHE A 135 14.96 1.53 2.16
C PHE A 135 14.96 0.20 1.40
N ALA A 136 15.13 0.18 0.08
CA ALA A 136 15.00 -1.02 -0.75
C ALA A 136 16.22 -1.34 -1.61
N ALA A 137 17.40 -0.69 -1.39
CA ALA A 137 18.58 -0.85 -2.23
C ALA A 137 19.06 -2.31 -2.34
N ASP A 138 19.10 -3.03 -1.22
CA ASP A 138 19.57 -4.41 -1.11
C ASP A 138 18.88 -5.12 0.06
N LYS A 139 19.16 -6.42 0.24
CA LYS A 139 18.53 -7.24 1.28
C LYS A 139 18.84 -6.74 2.70
N ALA A 140 20.06 -6.29 2.97
CA ALA A 140 20.47 -5.80 4.29
C ALA A 140 19.76 -4.47 4.61
N THR A 141 19.73 -3.55 3.66
CA THR A 141 18.99 -2.29 3.77
C THR A 141 17.50 -2.52 4.02
N ARG A 142 16.88 -3.46 3.29
CA ARG A 142 15.46 -3.80 3.51
C ARG A 142 15.21 -4.39 4.89
N ALA A 143 16.06 -5.31 5.36
CA ALA A 143 15.91 -5.89 6.70
C ALA A 143 15.86 -4.82 7.79
N GLU A 144 16.66 -3.76 7.66
CA GLU A 144 16.76 -2.67 8.64
C GLU A 144 15.70 -1.57 8.49
N ARG A 145 15.12 -1.40 7.30
CA ARG A 145 14.34 -0.20 6.96
C ARG A 145 12.94 -0.51 6.45
N THR A 146 12.57 -1.78 6.41
CA THR A 146 11.20 -2.22 6.11
C THR A 146 10.72 -3.18 7.18
N ILE A 147 9.40 -3.30 7.32
CA ILE A 147 8.75 -4.28 8.17
C ILE A 147 7.72 -5.05 7.35
N THR A 148 7.80 -6.38 7.35
CA THR A 148 6.81 -7.22 6.68
C THR A 148 5.70 -7.59 7.65
N LEU A 149 4.53 -7.00 7.47
CA LEU A 149 3.35 -7.25 8.29
C LEU A 149 2.67 -8.56 7.89
N ARG A 150 2.37 -9.39 8.88
CA ARG A 150 1.62 -10.64 8.75
C ARG A 150 0.52 -10.67 9.79
N HIS A 151 -0.70 -11.02 9.38
CA HIS A 151 -1.81 -11.15 10.33
C HIS A 151 -1.46 -12.12 11.46
N GLY A 152 -1.72 -11.73 12.70
CA GLY A 152 -1.39 -12.48 13.91
C GLY A 152 0.09 -12.45 14.31
N GLY A 153 0.97 -11.83 13.49
CA GLY A 153 2.40 -11.75 13.78
C GLY A 153 2.77 -10.51 14.59
N LYS A 154 3.80 -10.63 15.44
CA LYS A 154 4.41 -9.47 16.10
C LYS A 154 5.05 -8.56 15.07
N MET A 155 4.92 -7.26 15.23
CA MET A 155 5.47 -6.24 14.33
C MET A 155 6.96 -6.05 14.60
N LEU A 156 7.77 -7.04 14.19
CA LEU A 156 9.21 -7.06 14.36
C LEU A 156 9.94 -6.83 13.03
N PHE A 157 11.11 -6.22 13.08
CA PHE A 157 12.02 -6.02 11.94
C PHE A 157 13.46 -5.87 12.41
N GLY A 158 14.37 -5.61 11.48
CA GLY A 158 15.81 -5.63 11.73
C GLY A 158 16.44 -6.94 11.28
N ALA A 159 17.77 -6.95 11.08
CA ALA A 159 18.49 -8.13 10.58
C ALA A 159 18.31 -9.35 11.48
N ASN A 160 18.14 -9.15 12.78
CA ASN A 160 17.95 -10.18 13.80
C ASN A 160 16.54 -10.14 14.43
N MET A 161 15.59 -9.39 13.82
CA MET A 161 14.24 -9.17 14.36
C MET A 161 14.25 -8.54 15.77
N GLU A 162 15.24 -7.72 16.03
CA GLU A 162 15.49 -7.09 17.34
C GLU A 162 14.72 -5.78 17.54
N LYS A 163 14.16 -5.22 16.48
CA LYS A 163 13.37 -3.98 16.53
C LYS A 163 11.87 -4.31 16.48
N GLY A 164 11.09 -3.56 17.22
CA GLY A 164 9.64 -3.72 17.27
C GLY A 164 8.90 -2.40 17.15
N ILE A 165 7.62 -2.47 16.77
CA ILE A 165 6.69 -1.35 16.79
C ILE A 165 5.83 -1.48 18.04
N VAL A 166 5.80 -0.45 18.86
CA VAL A 166 4.92 -0.30 20.02
C VAL A 166 3.98 0.89 19.81
N PHE A 167 2.92 0.97 20.61
CA PHE A 167 1.98 2.10 20.60
C PHE A 167 2.05 2.79 21.98
N GLU A 168 2.57 4.00 21.99
CA GLU A 168 2.79 4.77 23.20
C GLU A 168 2.46 6.25 22.93
N ASP A 169 1.83 6.93 23.88
CA ASP A 169 1.44 8.34 23.75
C ASP A 169 0.65 8.65 22.47
N MET A 170 -0.27 7.77 22.09
CA MET A 170 -1.09 7.86 20.88
C MET A 170 -0.28 7.85 19.57
N LYS A 171 0.93 7.29 19.57
CA LYS A 171 1.82 7.21 18.41
C LYS A 171 2.46 5.84 18.29
N LEU A 172 2.81 5.48 17.07
CA LEU A 172 3.73 4.38 16.84
C LEU A 172 5.15 4.80 17.25
N LYS A 173 5.89 3.88 17.80
CA LYS A 173 7.28 4.08 18.21
C LYS A 173 8.10 2.85 17.86
N VAL A 174 9.30 3.08 17.34
CA VAL A 174 10.29 2.02 17.11
C VAL A 174 11.09 1.82 18.39
N VAL A 175 11.19 0.59 18.84
CA VAL A 175 11.97 0.20 20.03
C VAL A 175 12.90 -0.95 19.71
N THR A 176 13.95 -1.14 20.51
CA THR A 176 14.77 -2.35 20.50
C THR A 176 14.29 -3.27 21.61
N VAL A 177 13.86 -4.47 21.26
CA VAL A 177 13.37 -5.46 22.24
C VAL A 177 14.49 -5.87 23.19
N GLY A 178 14.22 -5.85 24.49
CA GLY A 178 15.19 -6.11 25.55
C GLY A 178 16.02 -4.90 25.97
N GLN A 179 15.75 -3.69 25.42
CA GLN A 179 16.37 -2.44 25.82
C GLN A 179 15.34 -1.45 26.35
N ASP A 180 15.75 -0.51 27.16
CA ASP A 180 14.92 0.56 27.75
C ASP A 180 13.62 0.07 28.42
N GLY A 181 13.60 -1.18 28.89
CA GLY A 181 12.46 -1.80 29.55
C GLY A 181 11.45 -2.43 28.59
N TYR A 182 11.61 -2.31 27.28
CA TYR A 182 10.71 -2.93 26.30
C TYR A 182 10.95 -4.42 26.15
N THR A 183 9.86 -5.19 26.19
CA THR A 183 9.84 -6.63 25.99
C THR A 183 9.11 -7.01 24.70
N LEU A 184 9.12 -8.28 24.35
CA LEU A 184 8.37 -8.78 23.19
C LEU A 184 6.84 -8.60 23.40
N ASP A 185 6.37 -8.60 24.65
CA ASP A 185 4.94 -8.45 24.96
C ASP A 185 4.43 -7.04 24.63
N ASP A 186 5.28 -6.02 24.73
CA ASP A 186 4.95 -4.62 24.41
C ASP A 186 4.82 -4.39 22.89
N VAL A 187 5.45 -5.25 22.08
CA VAL A 187 5.40 -5.13 20.63
C VAL A 187 4.00 -5.43 20.11
N LEU A 188 3.47 -4.56 19.26
CA LEU A 188 2.16 -4.74 18.64
C LEU A 188 2.09 -6.04 17.83
N THR A 189 0.92 -6.66 17.88
CA THR A 189 0.55 -7.76 16.99
C THR A 189 -0.30 -7.20 15.87
N HIS A 190 0.05 -7.51 14.62
CA HIS A 190 -0.68 -7.03 13.46
C HIS A 190 -2.00 -7.79 13.28
N ASP A 191 -3.11 -7.07 13.24
CA ASP A 191 -4.41 -7.59 12.83
C ASP A 191 -4.87 -6.95 11.52
N ALA A 192 -4.68 -7.65 10.41
CA ALA A 192 -5.12 -7.17 9.09
C ALA A 192 -6.66 -7.12 8.97
N HIS A 193 -7.38 -7.81 9.84
CA HIS A 193 -8.84 -7.93 9.81
C HIS A 193 -9.56 -6.96 10.76
N GLU A 194 -8.83 -6.15 11.51
CA GLU A 194 -9.42 -5.13 12.37
C GLU A 194 -10.27 -4.15 11.55
N ARG A 195 -11.52 -3.94 11.98
CA ARG A 195 -12.46 -3.06 11.27
C ARG A 195 -12.12 -1.59 11.44
N ASP A 196 -11.67 -1.21 12.64
CA ASP A 196 -11.16 0.14 12.86
C ASP A 196 -9.96 0.45 11.97
N THR A 197 -9.96 1.62 11.39
CA THR A 197 -8.95 2.00 10.40
C THR A 197 -7.75 2.72 11.00
N THR A 198 -7.77 3.04 12.29
CA THR A 198 -6.78 3.91 12.93
C THR A 198 -5.37 3.35 12.81
N LEU A 199 -5.16 2.12 13.28
CA LEU A 199 -3.84 1.48 13.22
C LEU A 199 -3.41 1.23 11.76
N HIS A 200 -4.32 0.77 10.90
CA HIS A 200 -4.01 0.57 9.49
C HIS A 200 -3.58 1.86 8.78
N SER A 201 -4.22 3.00 9.11
CA SER A 201 -3.84 4.31 8.57
C SER A 201 -2.44 4.71 9.04
N MET A 202 -2.13 4.51 10.32
CA MET A 202 -0.79 4.76 10.86
C MET A 202 0.26 3.88 10.18
N LEU A 203 -0.01 2.58 10.00
CA LEU A 203 0.90 1.65 9.34
C LEU A 203 1.12 2.01 7.86
N ALA A 204 0.06 2.38 7.15
CA ALA A 204 0.16 2.82 5.75
C ALA A 204 0.96 4.12 5.61
N ALA A 205 0.92 5.00 6.62
CA ALA A 205 1.63 6.27 6.67
C ALA A 205 3.12 6.13 7.08
N MET A 206 3.54 4.98 7.61
CA MET A 206 4.93 4.75 8.03
C MET A 206 5.89 4.97 6.86
N LYS A 207 6.90 5.81 7.08
CA LYS A 207 7.92 6.14 6.07
C LYS A 207 9.30 6.29 6.69
N TYR A 208 10.30 5.82 5.97
CA TYR A 208 11.71 6.02 6.33
C TYR A 208 12.09 7.53 6.16
N PRO A 209 12.90 8.14 7.03
CA PRO A 209 13.70 7.48 8.10
C PRO A 209 13.01 7.35 9.46
N GLU A 210 11.86 7.95 9.67
CA GLU A 210 11.19 7.99 10.97
C GLU A 210 10.68 6.60 11.40
N TYR A 211 10.18 5.83 10.45
CA TYR A 211 9.69 4.46 10.64
C TYR A 211 10.22 3.54 9.54
N PRO A 212 10.25 2.21 9.76
CA PRO A 212 10.40 1.27 8.66
C PRO A 212 9.20 1.39 7.70
N VAL A 213 9.43 1.15 6.40
CA VAL A 213 8.32 1.09 5.44
C VAL A 213 7.52 -0.20 5.66
N ALA A 214 6.22 -0.07 5.90
CA ALA A 214 5.34 -1.23 6.08
C ALA A 214 5.07 -1.92 4.75
N LEU A 215 5.38 -3.21 4.68
CA LEU A 215 5.16 -4.13 3.55
C LEU A 215 4.23 -5.28 3.99
N GLY A 216 3.69 -6.03 3.03
CA GLY A 216 2.76 -7.12 3.27
C GLY A 216 1.31 -6.67 3.21
N VAL A 217 0.41 -7.50 3.72
CA VAL A 217 -1.02 -7.19 3.79
C VAL A 217 -1.28 -6.33 5.01
N ILE A 218 -1.51 -5.04 4.78
CA ILE A 218 -1.75 -4.05 5.85
C ILE A 218 -3.20 -4.11 6.33
N ARG A 219 -4.15 -4.31 5.40
CA ARG A 219 -5.58 -4.38 5.68
C ARG A 219 -6.25 -5.42 4.79
N ALA A 220 -7.12 -6.26 5.35
CA ALA A 220 -7.91 -7.27 4.63
C ALA A 220 -9.22 -7.53 5.40
N VAL A 221 -10.14 -6.59 5.38
CA VAL A 221 -11.40 -6.65 6.15
C VAL A 221 -12.53 -7.13 5.24
N GLU A 222 -13.23 -8.17 5.66
CA GLU A 222 -14.43 -8.62 4.97
C GLU A 222 -15.56 -7.61 5.15
N ASP A 223 -16.14 -7.19 4.03
CA ASP A 223 -17.36 -6.38 4.00
C ASP A 223 -18.46 -7.17 3.27
N ALA A 224 -19.65 -7.19 3.84
CA ALA A 224 -20.81 -7.83 3.25
C ALA A 224 -21.28 -7.10 1.98
N THR A 225 -20.97 -5.81 1.85
CA THR A 225 -21.42 -4.96 0.73
C THR A 225 -20.38 -4.95 -0.38
N VAL A 226 -20.63 -5.71 -1.43
CA VAL A 226 -19.82 -5.74 -2.67
C VAL A 226 -20.72 -5.26 -3.82
N TYR A 227 -20.31 -4.17 -4.46
CA TYR A 227 -21.13 -3.40 -5.40
C TYR A 227 -21.76 -4.23 -6.53
N ASP A 228 -20.97 -5.05 -7.20
CA ASP A 228 -21.43 -5.87 -8.31
C ASP A 228 -22.47 -6.90 -7.89
N ARG A 229 -22.38 -7.43 -6.65
CA ARG A 229 -23.39 -8.34 -6.09
C ARG A 229 -24.67 -7.61 -5.72
N GLU A 230 -24.56 -6.42 -5.14
CA GLU A 230 -25.74 -5.63 -4.80
C GLU A 230 -26.48 -5.16 -6.05
N VAL A 231 -25.76 -4.78 -7.11
CA VAL A 231 -26.37 -4.45 -8.41
C VAL A 231 -27.11 -5.66 -9.00
N ALA A 232 -26.48 -6.85 -8.99
CA ALA A 232 -27.15 -8.07 -9.47
C ALA A 232 -28.44 -8.35 -8.69
N ARG A 233 -28.40 -8.25 -7.35
CA ARG A 233 -29.62 -8.41 -6.51
C ARG A 233 -30.71 -7.37 -6.80
N GLN A 234 -30.35 -6.15 -7.18
CA GLN A 234 -31.33 -5.15 -7.58
C GLN A 234 -31.98 -5.48 -8.93
N VAL A 235 -31.19 -5.94 -9.89
CA VAL A 235 -31.68 -6.34 -11.21
C VAL A 235 -32.65 -7.55 -11.13
N GLU A 236 -32.35 -8.50 -10.23
CA GLU A 236 -33.22 -9.67 -10.00
C GLU A 236 -34.61 -9.32 -9.41
N LYS A 237 -34.78 -8.10 -8.86
CA LYS A 237 -36.04 -7.63 -8.27
C LYS A 237 -36.97 -6.91 -9.28
N VAL A 238 -36.47 -6.65 -10.47
CA VAL A 238 -37.19 -5.96 -11.56
C VAL A 238 -37.73 -6.98 -12.55
#